data_75440cdac44c5f63dd5a1bbe21530b20
#
_entry.id   75440cdac44c5f63dd5a1bbe21530b20
#
_cell.length_a   1.000
_cell.length_b   1.000
_cell.length_c   1.000
_cell.angle_alpha   90.00
_cell.angle_beta   90.00
_cell.angle_gamma   90.00
#
_symmetry.space_group_name_H-M   'P 1'
#
loop_
_entity.id
_entity.type
_entity.pdbx_description
1 polymer ?
#
loop_
_entity_poly.entity_id
_entity_poly.type
_entity_poly.pdbx_seq_one_letter_code
_entity_poly.pdbx_strand_id
1 'polypeptide(L)'
;MSFIVEHSVWWLVIAPVVGFVYAWILYRNTRDIFSPRIQILLGIFRFAVVTLLVILLSGVLVKHVKNRYEKPLVVLAFDNSQSMVQLPDSLEVRRQWQVLSKDLETKLSRDFEVIKLRFGSSVSDSLSFEFNEPETNISEVFTYIQERFPQRVISGLVLATDGIINRGRDPSNMPETRMFPVFPIAFGDTSTRKDLSFQEVRFNEITFSNSQFPIEIYIRAESCKNQRSSVSIYSNHKKLWSSDFTI
;
A
#
# COMPACT_ATOMS: atom_id res chain seq x y z
N MET A 1 19.78 21.10 15.24
CA MET A 1 18.65 21.85 15.81
C MET A 1 18.62 23.22 15.13
N SER A 2 17.68 23.51 14.29
CA SER A 2 17.51 24.81 13.67
C SER A 2 16.30 25.49 14.31
N PHE A 3 16.52 26.68 14.87
CA PHE A 3 15.45 27.53 15.38
C PHE A 3 15.02 28.43 14.25
N ILE A 4 13.78 28.36 13.85
CA ILE A 4 13.19 29.25 12.88
C ILE A 4 12.33 30.23 13.65
N VAL A 5 12.74 31.52 13.65
CA VAL A 5 11.98 32.63 14.24
C VAL A 5 11.15 33.22 13.11
N GLU A 6 9.84 33.13 13.20
CA GLU A 6 8.92 33.57 12.14
C GLU A 6 8.78 35.08 12.04
N HIS A 7 9.17 35.82 13.10
CA HIS A 7 9.22 37.29 13.15
C HIS A 7 10.66 37.76 13.39
N SER A 8 10.92 39.03 13.05
CA SER A 8 12.25 39.65 13.12
C SER A 8 12.93 39.46 14.49
N VAL A 9 14.15 38.92 14.49
CA VAL A 9 15.00 38.71 15.68
C VAL A 9 15.21 40.02 16.49
N TRP A 10 15.00 41.16 15.86
CA TRP A 10 15.11 42.48 16.49
C TRP A 10 14.19 42.68 17.68
N TRP A 11 13.02 41.97 17.75
CA TRP A 11 12.13 42.04 18.91
C TRP A 11 12.74 41.50 20.19
N LEU A 12 13.68 40.55 20.09
CA LEU A 12 14.42 40.02 21.25
C LEU A 12 15.37 41.10 21.85
N VAL A 13 15.77 42.08 21.04
CA VAL A 13 16.61 43.21 21.48
C VAL A 13 15.75 44.38 21.95
N ILE A 14 14.67 44.66 21.24
CA ILE A 14 13.76 45.80 21.55
C ILE A 14 13.02 45.57 22.87
N ALA A 15 12.57 44.32 23.15
CA ALA A 15 11.79 44.02 24.36
C ALA A 15 12.49 44.37 25.68
N PRO A 16 13.76 43.97 25.92
CA PRO A 16 14.48 44.37 27.12
C PRO A 16 14.75 45.90 27.18
N VAL A 17 14.95 46.55 26.04
CA VAL A 17 15.12 48.01 26.02
C VAL A 17 13.84 48.73 26.49
N VAL A 18 12.68 48.32 25.98
CA VAL A 18 11.36 48.84 26.40
C VAL A 18 11.11 48.56 27.88
N GLY A 19 11.38 47.35 28.35
CA GLY A 19 11.27 46.98 29.76
C GLY A 19 12.14 47.81 30.69
N PHE A 20 13.39 48.07 30.27
CA PHE A 20 14.34 48.89 31.02
C PHE A 20 13.89 50.36 31.09
N VAL A 21 13.55 50.95 29.96
CA VAL A 21 13.09 52.36 29.88
C VAL A 21 11.84 52.53 30.72
N TYR A 22 10.87 51.62 30.67
CA TYR A 22 9.67 51.67 31.46
C TYR A 22 9.94 51.58 32.98
N ALA A 23 10.78 50.65 33.40
CA ALA A 23 11.16 50.50 34.81
C ALA A 23 11.94 51.74 35.29
N TRP A 24 12.85 52.27 34.49
CA TRP A 24 13.65 53.45 34.83
C TRP A 24 12.77 54.70 34.99
N ILE A 25 11.85 54.97 34.06
CA ILE A 25 10.96 56.14 34.14
C ILE A 25 10.12 56.07 35.44
N LEU A 26 9.61 54.90 35.77
CA LEU A 26 8.70 54.75 36.91
C LEU A 26 9.40 54.93 38.27
N TYR A 27 10.63 54.44 38.41
CA TYR A 27 11.34 54.48 39.69
C TYR A 27 12.29 55.70 39.82
N ARG A 28 12.47 56.50 38.78
CA ARG A 28 13.31 57.70 38.81
C ARG A 28 12.88 58.70 39.86
N ASN A 29 11.58 58.85 40.14
CA ASN A 29 11.01 59.89 41.02
C ASN A 29 10.48 59.29 42.38
N THR A 30 10.71 58.01 42.66
CA THR A 30 10.07 57.35 43.83
C THR A 30 11.05 57.20 45.01
N ARG A 31 12.13 58.04 45.07
CA ARG A 31 13.19 57.88 46.07
C ARG A 31 12.76 58.12 47.53
N ASP A 32 11.65 58.79 47.75
CA ASP A 32 11.22 59.19 49.08
C ASP A 32 10.24 58.24 49.77
N ILE A 33 9.77 57.19 49.08
CA ILE A 33 8.67 56.34 49.56
C ILE A 33 9.17 54.95 50.03
N PHE A 34 10.22 54.39 49.42
CA PHE A 34 10.69 53.05 49.71
C PHE A 34 12.21 52.98 49.93
N SER A 35 12.66 52.00 50.71
CA SER A 35 14.09 51.77 50.88
C SER A 35 14.75 51.41 49.55
N PRO A 36 16.04 51.79 49.32
CA PRO A 36 16.71 51.58 48.02
C PRO A 36 16.78 50.12 47.58
N ARG A 37 16.79 49.18 48.55
CA ARG A 37 16.80 47.72 48.24
C ARG A 37 15.47 47.25 47.67
N ILE A 38 14.35 47.76 48.22
CA ILE A 38 13.01 47.41 47.76
C ILE A 38 12.76 48.03 46.38
N GLN A 39 13.21 49.24 46.11
CA GLN A 39 13.09 49.89 44.79
C GLN A 39 13.80 49.10 43.71
N ILE A 40 15.02 48.65 43.97
CA ILE A 40 15.78 47.84 43.01
C ILE A 40 15.06 46.51 42.73
N LEU A 41 14.60 45.84 43.77
CA LEU A 41 13.88 44.55 43.62
C LEU A 41 12.61 44.71 42.78
N LEU A 42 11.79 45.70 43.08
CA LEU A 42 10.56 46.02 42.33
C LEU A 42 10.88 46.45 40.91
N GLY A 43 11.98 47.19 40.67
CA GLY A 43 12.45 47.58 39.34
C GLY A 43 12.82 46.38 38.49
N ILE A 44 13.57 45.44 39.06
CA ILE A 44 13.96 44.21 38.36
C ILE A 44 12.73 43.37 38.04
N PHE A 45 11.80 43.18 38.97
CA PHE A 45 10.60 42.41 38.76
C PHE A 45 9.73 43.03 37.63
N ARG A 46 9.57 44.36 37.66
CA ARG A 46 8.79 45.07 36.62
C ARG A 46 9.47 45.07 35.25
N PHE A 47 10.78 45.22 35.20
CA PHE A 47 11.55 45.02 33.99
C PHE A 47 11.30 43.65 33.39
N ALA A 48 11.39 42.58 34.21
CA ALA A 48 11.18 41.20 33.74
C ALA A 48 9.78 41.00 33.20
N VAL A 49 8.75 41.48 33.91
CA VAL A 49 7.34 41.36 33.50
C VAL A 49 7.09 42.09 32.17
N VAL A 50 7.51 43.35 32.06
CA VAL A 50 7.29 44.14 30.84
C VAL A 50 8.04 43.55 29.64
N THR A 51 9.30 43.15 29.84
CA THR A 51 10.08 42.47 28.81
C THR A 51 9.39 41.18 28.33
N LEU A 52 8.91 40.34 29.28
CA LEU A 52 8.18 39.11 28.95
C LEU A 52 6.89 39.42 28.18
N LEU A 53 6.12 40.42 28.61
CA LEU A 53 4.87 40.83 27.93
C LEU A 53 5.14 41.30 26.51
N VAL A 54 6.20 42.12 26.28
CA VAL A 54 6.56 42.58 24.93
C VAL A 54 6.96 41.40 24.04
N ILE A 55 7.73 40.46 24.56
CA ILE A 55 8.10 39.23 23.83
C ILE A 55 6.87 38.43 23.47
N LEU A 56 5.93 38.21 24.40
CA LEU A 56 4.69 37.48 24.15
C LEU A 56 3.79 38.20 23.14
N LEU A 57 3.66 39.50 23.24
CA LEU A 57 2.85 40.30 22.31
C LEU A 57 3.49 40.43 20.92
N SER A 58 4.80 40.32 20.82
CA SER A 58 5.50 40.38 19.51
C SER A 58 5.27 39.11 18.66
N GLY A 59 4.60 38.11 19.20
CA GLY A 59 4.28 36.88 18.43
C GLY A 59 5.51 36.09 18.02
N VAL A 60 6.62 36.16 18.78
CA VAL A 60 7.82 35.36 18.52
C VAL A 60 7.50 33.90 18.79
N LEU A 61 7.18 33.15 17.73
CA LEU A 61 6.98 31.70 17.79
C LEU A 61 8.32 31.00 17.55
N VAL A 62 8.78 30.23 18.52
CA VAL A 62 9.95 29.38 18.37
C VAL A 62 9.48 28.03 17.86
N LYS A 63 9.63 27.80 16.54
CA LYS A 63 9.33 26.50 15.92
C LYS A 63 10.54 25.58 16.08
N HIS A 64 10.38 24.56 16.92
CA HIS A 64 11.38 23.50 17.05
C HIS A 64 11.15 22.47 15.94
N VAL A 65 11.92 22.53 14.87
CA VAL A 65 11.89 21.52 13.79
C VAL A 65 12.89 20.43 14.11
N LYS A 66 12.36 19.25 14.45
CA LYS A 66 13.16 18.03 14.58
C LYS A 66 13.07 17.26 13.28
N ASN A 67 14.11 17.32 12.46
CA ASN A 67 14.21 16.48 11.27
C ASN A 67 14.35 15.03 11.70
N ARG A 68 13.34 14.22 11.42
CA ARG A 68 13.38 12.79 11.60
C ARG A 68 13.63 12.15 10.23
N TYR A 69 14.80 11.59 10.06
CA TYR A 69 15.10 10.79 8.88
C TYR A 69 14.48 9.40 9.07
N GLU A 70 13.47 9.13 8.28
CA GLU A 70 12.87 7.80 8.20
C GLU A 70 13.37 7.14 6.92
N LYS A 71 13.73 5.85 7.02
CA LYS A 71 14.07 5.08 5.84
C LYS A 71 12.86 5.04 4.90
N PRO A 72 13.07 5.14 3.58
CA PRO A 72 11.99 4.94 2.63
C PRO A 72 11.47 3.51 2.72
N LEU A 73 10.19 3.34 2.41
CA LEU A 73 9.46 2.08 2.60
C LEU A 73 9.48 1.24 1.33
N VAL A 74 9.78 -0.05 1.46
CA VAL A 74 9.53 -1.07 0.43
C VAL A 74 8.50 -2.05 0.94
N VAL A 75 7.47 -2.29 0.14
CA VAL A 75 6.42 -3.24 0.46
C VAL A 75 6.64 -4.51 -0.33
N LEU A 76 6.64 -5.66 0.36
CA LEU A 76 6.67 -6.99 -0.23
C LEU A 76 5.27 -7.58 -0.10
N ALA A 77 4.52 -7.67 -1.19
CA ALA A 77 3.19 -8.23 -1.21
C ALA A 77 3.20 -9.62 -1.84
N PHE A 78 2.68 -10.59 -1.09
CA PHE A 78 2.68 -11.99 -1.45
C PHE A 78 1.25 -12.52 -1.63
N ASP A 79 1.01 -13.14 -2.77
CA ASP A 79 -0.25 -13.80 -3.07
C ASP A 79 -0.44 -15.05 -2.20
N ASN A 80 -1.55 -15.13 -1.48
CA ASN A 80 -1.93 -16.24 -0.62
C ASN A 80 -3.17 -16.98 -1.14
N SER A 81 -3.49 -16.79 -2.42
CA SER A 81 -4.63 -17.42 -3.05
C SER A 81 -4.41 -18.92 -3.31
N GLN A 82 -5.52 -19.64 -3.43
CA GLN A 82 -5.49 -21.08 -3.72
C GLN A 82 -4.86 -21.40 -5.08
N SER A 83 -4.92 -20.49 -6.06
CA SER A 83 -4.32 -20.68 -7.39
C SER A 83 -2.82 -20.96 -7.30
N MET A 84 -2.13 -20.34 -6.35
CA MET A 84 -0.70 -20.52 -6.12
C MET A 84 -0.27 -21.93 -5.79
N VAL A 85 -1.16 -22.78 -5.26
CA VAL A 85 -0.88 -24.16 -4.82
C VAL A 85 -1.63 -25.22 -5.61
N GLN A 86 -2.35 -24.85 -6.66
CA GLN A 86 -2.96 -25.82 -7.59
C GLN A 86 -1.94 -26.54 -8.47
N LEU A 87 -0.67 -26.19 -8.33
CA LEU A 87 0.45 -26.85 -8.98
C LEU A 87 0.80 -28.18 -8.27
N PRO A 88 1.36 -29.17 -8.99
CA PRO A 88 1.72 -30.47 -8.41
C PRO A 88 2.67 -30.37 -7.21
N ASP A 89 3.48 -29.32 -7.12
CA ASP A 89 4.51 -29.12 -6.11
C ASP A 89 4.19 -27.98 -5.10
N SER A 90 3.00 -28.02 -4.53
CA SER A 90 2.56 -27.00 -3.54
C SER A 90 3.51 -26.79 -2.35
N LEU A 91 4.21 -27.84 -1.92
CA LEU A 91 5.21 -27.75 -0.84
C LEU A 91 6.45 -26.98 -1.28
N GLU A 92 6.89 -27.18 -2.52
CA GLU A 92 8.04 -26.47 -3.07
C GLU A 92 7.73 -24.98 -3.25
N VAL A 93 6.54 -24.63 -3.71
CA VAL A 93 6.06 -23.24 -3.80
C VAL A 93 6.12 -22.56 -2.42
N ARG A 94 5.58 -23.21 -1.38
CA ARG A 94 5.64 -22.68 0.00
C ARG A 94 7.07 -22.42 0.47
N ARG A 95 7.96 -23.37 0.20
CA ARG A 95 9.38 -23.23 0.56
C ARG A 95 10.06 -22.09 -0.19
N GLN A 96 9.83 -21.98 -1.49
CA GLN A 96 10.36 -20.89 -2.31
C GLN A 96 9.90 -19.52 -1.82
N TRP A 97 8.63 -19.40 -1.43
CA TRP A 97 8.07 -18.19 -0.84
C TRP A 97 8.79 -17.77 0.45
N GLN A 98 8.99 -18.71 1.36
CA GLN A 98 9.67 -18.43 2.62
C GLN A 98 11.11 -17.99 2.39
N VAL A 99 11.81 -18.67 1.49
CA VAL A 99 13.22 -18.34 1.15
C VAL A 99 13.29 -16.97 0.48
N LEU A 100 12.43 -16.70 -0.50
CA LEU A 100 12.38 -15.43 -1.21
C LEU A 100 12.04 -14.27 -0.28
N SER A 101 11.02 -14.41 0.55
CA SER A 101 10.60 -13.40 1.52
C SER A 101 11.75 -13.03 2.47
N LYS A 102 12.47 -14.02 2.97
CA LYS A 102 13.59 -13.81 3.89
C LYS A 102 14.81 -13.20 3.19
N ASP A 103 15.11 -13.64 1.99
CA ASP A 103 16.24 -13.12 1.20
C ASP A 103 16.03 -11.66 0.82
N LEU A 104 14.83 -11.31 0.32
CA LEU A 104 14.47 -9.94 0.00
C LEU A 104 14.48 -9.04 1.22
N GLU A 105 13.91 -9.49 2.34
CA GLU A 105 13.96 -8.75 3.60
C GLU A 105 15.40 -8.47 4.03
N THR A 106 16.26 -9.48 4.03
CA THR A 106 17.65 -9.34 4.46
C THR A 106 18.44 -8.37 3.58
N LYS A 107 18.23 -8.43 2.26
CA LYS A 107 18.90 -7.55 1.30
C LYS A 107 18.41 -6.11 1.37
N LEU A 108 17.10 -5.91 1.50
CA LEU A 108 16.48 -4.58 1.44
C LEU A 108 16.51 -3.84 2.78
N SER A 109 16.52 -4.54 3.91
CA SER A 109 16.49 -3.92 5.26
C SER A 109 17.70 -3.03 5.56
N ARG A 110 18.78 -3.16 4.78
CA ARG A 110 19.95 -2.31 4.91
C ARG A 110 19.63 -0.85 4.64
N ASP A 111 18.92 -0.58 3.55
CA ASP A 111 18.69 0.77 3.03
C ASP A 111 17.23 1.22 3.17
N PHE A 112 16.30 0.28 3.30
CA PHE A 112 14.85 0.50 3.35
C PHE A 112 14.24 -0.04 4.64
N GLU A 113 13.09 0.49 4.99
CA GLU A 113 12.17 -0.19 5.90
C GLU A 113 11.31 -1.15 5.07
N VAL A 114 11.29 -2.43 5.46
CA VAL A 114 10.60 -3.47 4.69
C VAL A 114 9.33 -3.87 5.42
N ILE A 115 8.21 -3.77 4.73
CA ILE A 115 6.91 -4.27 5.20
C ILE A 115 6.48 -5.42 4.32
N LYS A 116 6.03 -6.49 4.96
CA LYS A 116 5.56 -7.70 4.29
C LYS A 116 4.05 -7.78 4.44
N LEU A 117 3.37 -7.97 3.32
CA LEU A 117 1.93 -8.14 3.25
C LEU A 117 1.63 -9.48 2.57
N ARG A 118 0.57 -10.13 2.98
CA ARG A 118 -0.10 -11.17 2.20
C ARG A 118 -1.40 -10.61 1.65
N PHE A 119 -1.81 -11.08 0.50
CA PHE A 119 -3.09 -10.72 -0.08
C PHE A 119 -3.77 -11.92 -0.74
N GLY A 120 -5.07 -11.82 -0.86
CA GLY A 120 -5.97 -12.77 -1.49
C GLY A 120 -7.34 -12.10 -1.55
N SER A 121 -8.31 -12.59 -0.80
CA SER A 121 -9.60 -11.93 -0.60
C SER A 121 -9.49 -10.64 0.21
N SER A 122 -8.46 -10.52 1.05
CA SER A 122 -8.11 -9.36 1.86
C SER A 122 -6.61 -9.20 2.00
N VAL A 123 -6.15 -8.02 2.44
CA VAL A 123 -4.74 -7.74 2.69
C VAL A 123 -4.46 -7.80 4.19
N SER A 124 -3.35 -8.42 4.57
CA SER A 124 -2.92 -8.54 5.96
C SER A 124 -1.40 -8.46 6.08
N ASP A 125 -0.91 -7.95 7.21
CA ASP A 125 0.50 -7.94 7.61
C ASP A 125 0.98 -9.25 8.27
N SER A 126 0.06 -10.19 8.47
CA SER A 126 0.40 -11.53 8.97
C SER A 126 0.89 -12.42 7.84
N LEU A 127 2.12 -12.93 7.96
CA LEU A 127 2.73 -13.84 6.97
C LEU A 127 2.44 -15.31 7.28
N SER A 128 1.19 -15.71 7.34
CA SER A 128 0.83 -17.13 7.26
C SER A 128 0.63 -17.50 5.79
N PHE A 129 1.48 -18.33 5.23
CA PHE A 129 1.36 -18.83 3.87
C PHE A 129 0.52 -20.12 3.87
N GLU A 130 -0.78 -19.96 4.06
CA GLU A 130 -1.72 -21.08 4.08
C GLU A 130 -2.28 -21.39 2.70
N PHE A 131 -2.29 -20.39 1.80
CA PHE A 131 -2.81 -20.46 0.43
C PHE A 131 -4.26 -20.98 0.40
N ASN A 132 -5.09 -20.47 1.31
CA ASN A 132 -6.48 -20.86 1.47
C ASN A 132 -7.48 -19.80 0.99
N GLU A 133 -6.99 -18.67 0.50
CA GLU A 133 -7.82 -17.56 0.02
C GLU A 133 -8.43 -17.91 -1.35
N PRO A 134 -9.76 -17.89 -1.52
CA PRO A 134 -10.40 -18.26 -2.78
C PRO A 134 -10.27 -17.21 -3.88
N GLU A 135 -9.89 -15.99 -3.53
CA GLU A 135 -9.85 -14.85 -4.41
C GLU A 135 -8.48 -14.18 -4.40
N THR A 136 -8.14 -13.53 -5.53
CA THR A 136 -6.93 -12.73 -5.70
C THR A 136 -7.33 -11.30 -6.08
N ASN A 137 -7.21 -10.37 -5.12
CA ASN A 137 -7.52 -8.96 -5.30
C ASN A 137 -6.26 -8.09 -5.20
N ILE A 138 -5.57 -7.91 -6.31
CA ILE A 138 -4.35 -7.08 -6.34
C ILE A 138 -4.68 -5.60 -6.09
N SER A 139 -5.85 -5.12 -6.51
CA SER A 139 -6.24 -3.72 -6.32
C SER A 139 -6.33 -3.32 -4.85
N GLU A 140 -6.67 -4.24 -3.97
CA GLU A 140 -6.74 -4.04 -2.53
C GLU A 140 -5.36 -3.73 -1.92
N VAL A 141 -4.29 -4.31 -2.48
CA VAL A 141 -2.91 -4.04 -2.01
C VAL A 141 -2.57 -2.56 -2.17
N PHE A 142 -2.92 -1.95 -3.31
CA PHE A 142 -2.66 -0.52 -3.54
C PHE A 142 -3.48 0.35 -2.60
N THR A 143 -4.75 0.05 -2.42
CA THR A 143 -5.64 0.75 -1.49
C THR A 143 -5.10 0.66 -0.06
N TYR A 144 -4.73 -0.54 0.38
CA TYR A 144 -4.17 -0.76 1.71
C TYR A 144 -2.89 0.05 1.96
N ILE A 145 -1.97 0.08 0.98
CA ILE A 145 -0.72 0.84 1.10
C ILE A 145 -1.02 2.34 1.26
N GLN A 146 -1.95 2.89 0.50
CA GLN A 146 -2.32 4.31 0.58
C GLN A 146 -2.97 4.67 1.91
N GLU A 147 -3.88 3.84 2.38
CA GLU A 147 -4.59 4.07 3.65
C GLU A 147 -3.68 3.90 4.86
N ARG A 148 -2.77 2.93 4.81
CA ARG A 148 -1.90 2.59 5.94
C ARG A 148 -0.67 3.49 6.06
N PHE A 149 -0.15 3.99 4.93
CA PHE A 149 1.10 4.75 4.85
C PHE A 149 0.96 6.09 4.11
N PRO A 150 -0.04 6.94 4.42
CA PRO A 150 -0.39 8.11 3.61
C PRO A 150 0.70 9.18 3.54
N GLN A 151 1.63 9.20 4.51
CA GLN A 151 2.70 10.20 4.59
C GLN A 151 4.10 9.61 4.42
N ARG A 152 4.19 8.32 4.06
CA ARG A 152 5.46 7.63 3.89
C ARG A 152 5.90 7.65 2.42
N VAL A 153 7.20 7.78 2.21
CA VAL A 153 7.79 7.61 0.89
C VAL A 153 7.89 6.13 0.57
N ILE A 154 7.06 5.67 -0.39
CA ILE A 154 7.09 4.30 -0.89
C ILE A 154 8.12 4.24 -2.01
N SER A 155 9.23 3.53 -1.81
CA SER A 155 10.28 3.34 -2.81
C SER A 155 9.95 2.26 -3.83
N GLY A 156 9.07 1.33 -3.48
CA GLY A 156 8.61 0.31 -4.39
C GLY A 156 7.71 -0.74 -3.74
N LEU A 157 6.95 -1.40 -4.58
CA LEU A 157 6.14 -2.57 -4.26
C LEU A 157 6.70 -3.77 -5.01
N VAL A 158 7.15 -4.78 -4.29
CA VAL A 158 7.43 -6.10 -4.87
C VAL A 158 6.16 -6.92 -4.77
N LEU A 159 5.59 -7.26 -5.92
CA LEU A 159 4.33 -7.97 -6.03
C LEU A 159 4.58 -9.38 -6.55
N ALA A 160 4.43 -10.35 -5.70
CA ALA A 160 4.69 -11.75 -6.03
C ALA A 160 3.36 -12.51 -6.15
N THR A 161 3.02 -12.97 -7.37
CA THR A 161 1.72 -13.57 -7.73
C THR A 161 1.86 -14.43 -8.98
N ASP A 162 0.87 -15.30 -9.22
CA ASP A 162 0.71 -16.01 -10.50
C ASP A 162 0.02 -15.15 -11.59
N GLY A 163 -0.45 -13.96 -11.22
CA GLY A 163 -1.12 -13.03 -12.13
C GLY A 163 -2.58 -13.35 -12.41
N ILE A 164 -3.16 -14.37 -11.78
CA ILE A 164 -4.58 -14.72 -11.92
C ILE A 164 -5.42 -13.80 -11.03
N ILE A 165 -6.00 -12.76 -11.62
CA ILE A 165 -6.86 -11.80 -10.92
C ILE A 165 -8.30 -12.21 -11.14
N ASN A 166 -9.00 -12.55 -10.06
CA ASN A 166 -10.42 -12.93 -10.12
C ASN A 166 -11.34 -11.99 -9.32
N ARG A 167 -10.77 -10.99 -8.65
CA ARG A 167 -11.50 -9.95 -7.93
C ARG A 167 -10.80 -8.60 -8.01
N GLY A 168 -11.58 -7.53 -7.89
CA GLY A 168 -11.08 -6.16 -7.89
C GLY A 168 -10.94 -5.55 -9.27
N ARG A 169 -10.22 -4.45 -9.35
CA ARG A 169 -9.94 -3.72 -10.59
C ARG A 169 -8.64 -4.22 -11.22
N ASP A 170 -8.55 -4.16 -12.54
CA ASP A 170 -7.30 -4.42 -13.25
C ASP A 170 -6.25 -3.36 -12.83
N PRO A 171 -5.12 -3.78 -12.24
CA PRO A 171 -4.07 -2.86 -11.81
C PRO A 171 -3.51 -1.98 -12.92
N SER A 172 -3.52 -2.44 -14.18
CA SER A 172 -3.03 -1.67 -15.33
C SER A 172 -3.79 -0.37 -15.55
N ASN A 173 -5.05 -0.33 -15.14
CA ASN A 173 -5.97 0.79 -15.31
C ASN A 173 -6.12 1.65 -14.06
N MET A 174 -5.35 1.37 -13.00
CA MET A 174 -5.44 2.10 -11.75
C MET A 174 -4.43 3.26 -11.71
N PRO A 175 -4.85 4.50 -11.35
CA PRO A 175 -3.92 5.61 -11.16
C PRO A 175 -2.92 5.38 -10.01
N GLU A 176 -3.31 4.59 -9.02
CA GLU A 176 -2.53 4.25 -7.83
C GLU A 176 -1.23 3.50 -8.18
N THR A 177 -1.23 2.72 -9.26
CA THR A 177 -0.04 1.98 -9.72
C THR A 177 1.07 2.88 -10.26
N ARG A 178 0.77 4.16 -10.53
CA ARG A 178 1.74 5.15 -11.01
C ARG A 178 2.40 5.93 -9.89
N MET A 179 1.99 5.75 -8.65
CA MET A 179 2.50 6.51 -7.51
C MET A 179 3.89 6.04 -7.05
N PHE A 180 4.21 4.78 -7.28
CA PHE A 180 5.49 4.18 -6.94
C PHE A 180 5.82 3.01 -7.88
N PRO A 181 7.11 2.65 -8.04
CA PRO A 181 7.52 1.53 -8.88
C PRO A 181 6.94 0.21 -8.37
N VAL A 182 6.46 -0.63 -9.30
CA VAL A 182 5.99 -1.99 -9.02
C VAL A 182 6.93 -2.99 -9.68
N PHE A 183 7.43 -3.93 -8.91
CA PHE A 183 8.34 -5.00 -9.33
C PHE A 183 7.61 -6.34 -9.22
N PRO A 184 6.98 -6.83 -10.31
CA PRO A 184 6.29 -8.10 -10.28
C PRO A 184 7.29 -9.26 -10.28
N ILE A 185 7.04 -10.24 -9.42
CA ILE A 185 7.70 -11.54 -9.43
C ILE A 185 6.64 -12.57 -9.82
N ALA A 186 6.77 -13.09 -11.03
CA ALA A 186 5.84 -14.09 -11.54
C ALA A 186 6.14 -15.47 -10.94
N PHE A 187 5.10 -16.07 -10.38
CA PHE A 187 5.08 -17.45 -9.96
C PHE A 187 4.08 -18.21 -10.81
N GLY A 188 4.32 -19.48 -10.97
CA GLY A 188 3.41 -20.35 -11.71
C GLY A 188 4.12 -21.24 -12.71
N ASP A 189 3.35 -22.16 -13.26
CA ASP A 189 3.80 -23.06 -14.31
C ASP A 189 3.53 -22.39 -15.67
N THR A 190 4.60 -22.08 -16.38
CA THR A 190 4.52 -21.55 -17.76
C THR A 190 4.33 -22.64 -18.81
N SER A 191 4.26 -23.91 -18.38
CA SER A 191 3.98 -25.00 -19.31
C SER A 191 2.54 -24.88 -19.82
N THR A 192 2.39 -24.92 -21.13
CA THR A 192 1.07 -24.94 -21.77
C THR A 192 0.38 -26.26 -21.42
N ARG A 193 -0.65 -26.18 -20.56
CA ARG A 193 -1.47 -27.36 -20.23
C ARG A 193 -2.34 -27.72 -21.43
N LYS A 194 -2.56 -29.03 -21.56
CA LYS A 194 -3.51 -29.51 -22.54
C LYS A 194 -4.91 -29.16 -22.04
N ASP A 195 -5.61 -28.37 -22.81
CA ASP A 195 -7.00 -28.01 -22.50
C ASP A 195 -7.90 -28.23 -23.72
N LEU A 196 -9.09 -28.73 -23.44
CA LEU A 196 -10.11 -28.98 -24.43
C LEU A 196 -11.45 -28.48 -23.89
N SER A 197 -11.96 -27.41 -24.46
CA SER A 197 -13.18 -26.78 -23.98
C SER A 197 -14.16 -26.52 -25.12
N PHE A 198 -15.45 -26.50 -24.80
CA PHE A 198 -16.50 -26.06 -25.72
C PHE A 198 -16.45 -24.53 -25.80
N GLN A 199 -16.18 -23.99 -26.98
CA GLN A 199 -16.20 -22.57 -27.22
C GLN A 199 -17.64 -22.08 -27.48
N GLU A 200 -18.38 -22.83 -28.30
CA GLU A 200 -19.74 -22.51 -28.67
C GLU A 200 -20.48 -23.76 -29.09
N VAL A 201 -21.76 -23.85 -28.79
CA VAL A 201 -22.67 -24.90 -29.29
C VAL A 201 -23.86 -24.20 -29.94
N ARG A 202 -24.06 -24.40 -31.23
CA ARG A 202 -25.16 -23.83 -31.99
C ARG A 202 -26.14 -24.93 -32.36
N PHE A 203 -27.40 -24.73 -32.07
CA PHE A 203 -28.50 -25.62 -32.44
C PHE A 203 -29.81 -24.83 -32.57
N ASN A 204 -30.81 -25.42 -33.24
CA ASN A 204 -32.12 -24.84 -33.29
C ASN A 204 -32.88 -25.04 -31.98
N GLU A 205 -33.27 -23.96 -31.32
CA GLU A 205 -34.03 -24.03 -30.06
C GLU A 205 -35.44 -24.58 -30.27
N ILE A 206 -35.99 -24.40 -31.46
CA ILE A 206 -37.33 -24.85 -31.83
C ILE A 206 -37.23 -25.78 -33.04
N THR A 207 -37.78 -26.94 -32.94
CA THR A 207 -37.80 -27.95 -34.01
C THR A 207 -39.17 -28.67 -34.09
N PHE A 208 -39.49 -29.17 -35.27
CA PHE A 208 -40.72 -29.92 -35.45
C PHE A 208 -40.54 -31.42 -35.12
N SER A 209 -41.58 -32.07 -34.63
CA SER A 209 -41.54 -33.51 -34.39
C SER A 209 -41.17 -34.24 -35.66
N ASN A 210 -40.25 -35.23 -35.53
CA ASN A 210 -39.67 -36.02 -36.60
C ASN A 210 -38.81 -35.24 -37.63
N SER A 211 -38.38 -34.01 -37.33
CA SER A 211 -37.42 -33.32 -38.15
C SER A 211 -35.98 -33.53 -37.64
N GLN A 212 -35.01 -33.52 -38.59
CA GLN A 212 -33.62 -33.49 -38.27
C GLN A 212 -33.10 -32.05 -38.25
N PHE A 213 -32.26 -31.74 -37.31
CA PHE A 213 -31.60 -30.43 -37.21
C PHE A 213 -30.12 -30.57 -36.94
N PRO A 214 -29.27 -29.66 -37.46
CA PRO A 214 -27.85 -29.69 -37.20
C PRO A 214 -27.55 -29.20 -35.79
N ILE A 215 -26.52 -29.79 -35.17
CA ILE A 215 -25.87 -29.28 -33.97
C ILE A 215 -24.39 -28.98 -34.34
N GLU A 216 -24.01 -27.72 -34.31
CA GLU A 216 -22.65 -27.30 -34.56
C GLU A 216 -21.92 -27.11 -33.21
N ILE A 217 -20.79 -27.76 -33.06
CA ILE A 217 -20.01 -27.71 -31.82
C ILE A 217 -18.63 -27.18 -32.16
N TYR A 218 -18.31 -26.00 -31.63
CA TYR A 218 -16.99 -25.40 -31.74
C TYR A 218 -16.16 -25.76 -30.52
N ILE A 219 -15.05 -26.44 -30.75
CA ILE A 219 -14.15 -26.94 -29.71
C ILE A 219 -12.85 -26.14 -29.80
N ARG A 220 -12.43 -25.55 -28.68
CA ARG A 220 -11.14 -24.93 -28.52
C ARG A 220 -10.19 -25.96 -27.93
N ALA A 221 -9.06 -26.17 -28.57
CA ALA A 221 -8.02 -27.10 -28.15
C ALA A 221 -6.70 -26.38 -27.99
N GLU A 222 -6.11 -26.41 -26.79
CA GLU A 222 -4.81 -25.85 -26.49
C GLU A 222 -3.82 -26.98 -26.19
N SER A 223 -2.69 -27.02 -26.90
CA SER A 223 -1.64 -28.05 -26.73
C SER A 223 -2.10 -29.50 -26.85
N CYS A 224 -3.20 -29.76 -27.61
CA CYS A 224 -3.79 -31.07 -27.80
C CYS A 224 -3.47 -31.71 -29.16
N LYS A 225 -2.51 -31.20 -29.92
CA LYS A 225 -2.18 -31.69 -31.27
C LYS A 225 -2.00 -33.20 -31.31
N ASN A 226 -2.67 -33.87 -32.27
CA ASN A 226 -2.67 -35.33 -32.46
C ASN A 226 -3.29 -36.12 -31.31
N GLN A 227 -4.12 -35.53 -30.48
CA GLN A 227 -4.85 -36.25 -29.42
C GLN A 227 -6.22 -36.69 -29.91
N ARG A 228 -6.60 -37.88 -29.52
CA ARG A 228 -7.97 -38.41 -29.74
C ARG A 228 -8.86 -37.97 -28.58
N SER A 229 -10.04 -37.51 -28.91
CA SER A 229 -11.08 -37.16 -27.97
C SER A 229 -12.43 -37.59 -28.51
N SER A 230 -13.46 -37.55 -27.68
CA SER A 230 -14.83 -37.89 -28.09
C SER A 230 -15.82 -36.87 -27.62
N VAL A 231 -16.83 -36.59 -28.45
CA VAL A 231 -18.01 -35.80 -28.12
C VAL A 231 -19.20 -36.68 -28.03
N SER A 232 -20.01 -36.51 -27.00
CA SER A 232 -21.24 -37.28 -26.79
C SER A 232 -22.38 -36.33 -26.49
N ILE A 233 -23.56 -36.63 -27.06
CA ILE A 233 -24.79 -35.92 -26.82
C ILE A 233 -25.72 -36.81 -25.98
N TYR A 234 -26.27 -36.24 -24.92
CA TYR A 234 -27.16 -36.90 -24.00
C TYR A 234 -28.52 -36.19 -23.96
N SER A 235 -29.60 -36.92 -23.82
CA SER A 235 -30.92 -36.43 -23.47
C SER A 235 -31.51 -37.28 -22.36
N ASN A 236 -31.99 -36.65 -21.27
CA ASN A 236 -32.55 -37.35 -20.11
C ASN A 236 -31.68 -38.53 -19.63
N HIS A 237 -30.36 -38.30 -19.50
CA HIS A 237 -29.33 -39.26 -19.11
C HIS A 237 -29.10 -40.43 -20.10
N LYS A 238 -29.79 -40.44 -21.24
CA LYS A 238 -29.59 -41.43 -22.30
C LYS A 238 -28.65 -40.86 -23.35
N LYS A 239 -27.58 -41.59 -23.67
CA LYS A 239 -26.65 -41.23 -24.73
C LYS A 239 -27.35 -41.39 -26.08
N LEU A 240 -27.48 -40.31 -26.84
CA LEU A 240 -28.09 -40.30 -28.16
C LEU A 240 -27.08 -40.50 -29.27
N TRP A 241 -25.90 -39.89 -29.11
CA TRP A 241 -24.90 -39.89 -30.14
C TRP A 241 -23.49 -39.75 -29.54
N SER A 242 -22.49 -40.26 -30.23
CA SER A 242 -21.09 -40.11 -29.90
C SER A 242 -20.24 -40.20 -31.14
N SER A 243 -19.23 -39.32 -31.24
CA SER A 243 -18.21 -39.39 -32.29
C SER A 243 -16.85 -39.14 -31.72
N ASP A 244 -15.87 -39.89 -32.21
CA ASP A 244 -14.46 -39.71 -31.90
C ASP A 244 -13.86 -38.79 -32.97
N PHE A 245 -12.95 -37.94 -32.55
CA PHE A 245 -12.22 -37.02 -33.44
C PHE A 245 -10.78 -36.90 -32.98
N THR A 246 -9.92 -36.48 -33.90
CA THR A 246 -8.50 -36.18 -33.64
C THR A 246 -8.28 -34.68 -33.87
N ILE A 247 -7.57 -34.06 -32.93
CA ILE A 247 -7.27 -32.63 -32.95
C ILE A 247 -5.99 -32.40 -33.72
#